data_bd3b081e5d28ac252d4e759490bd5bc8
#
_entry.id   bd3b081e5d28ac252d4e759490bd5bc8
#
_cell.length_a   1.000
_cell.length_b   1.000
_cell.length_c   1.000
_cell.angle_alpha   90.00
_cell.angle_beta   90.00
_cell.angle_gamma   90.00
#
_symmetry.space_group_name_H-M   'P 1'
#
loop_
_entity.id
_entity.type
_entity.pdbx_description
1 polymer ?
#
loop_
_entity_poly.entity_id
_entity_poly.type
_entity_poly.pdbx_seq_one_letter_code
_entity_poly.pdbx_strand_id
1 'polypeptide(L)'
;MRSYNELEALVITWAHQKGILDNGTPRAQAGKTVEEVQELIDAIDTNNKAEIEDALGDILVTIIIQAEMQGLELIKCLESAYNVIAKRTGKMVDGQFVKDLDPTGVQTVTSFVKFATTSQSRT
;
A
#
# COMPACT_ATOMS: atom_id res chain seq x y z
N MET A 1 -14.36 -5.66 19.55
CA MET A 1 -13.64 -5.66 18.28
C MET A 1 -12.25 -6.22 18.47
N ARG A 2 -11.77 -7.00 17.51
CA ARG A 2 -10.41 -7.51 17.55
C ARG A 2 -9.40 -6.37 17.37
N SER A 3 -8.21 -6.54 17.93
CA SER A 3 -7.13 -5.59 17.72
C SER A 3 -6.52 -5.76 16.31
N TYR A 4 -5.77 -4.76 15.88
CA TYR A 4 -5.06 -4.87 14.61
C TYR A 4 -4.14 -6.09 14.61
N ASN A 5 -3.40 -6.31 15.70
CA ASN A 5 -2.46 -7.43 15.76
C ASN A 5 -3.16 -8.77 15.63
N GLU A 6 -4.32 -8.90 16.25
CA GLU A 6 -5.12 -10.13 16.12
C GLU A 6 -5.59 -10.33 14.68
N LEU A 7 -6.06 -9.26 14.06
CA LEU A 7 -6.54 -9.33 12.67
C LEU A 7 -5.41 -9.65 11.70
N GLU A 8 -4.25 -9.04 11.91
CA GLU A 8 -3.09 -9.34 11.06
C GLU A 8 -2.72 -10.82 11.13
N ALA A 9 -2.67 -11.37 12.34
CA ALA A 9 -2.37 -12.78 12.52
C ALA A 9 -3.41 -13.67 11.84
N LEU A 10 -4.68 -13.29 11.92
CA LEU A 10 -5.75 -14.06 11.27
C LEU A 10 -5.64 -14.00 9.75
N VAL A 11 -5.27 -12.87 9.19
CA VAL A 11 -5.07 -12.75 7.74
C VAL A 11 -3.92 -13.66 7.30
N ILE A 12 -2.82 -13.67 8.04
CA ILE A 12 -1.67 -14.50 7.71
C ILE A 12 -2.05 -15.98 7.77
N THR A 13 -2.78 -16.39 8.81
CA THR A 13 -3.26 -17.75 8.95
C THR A 13 -4.17 -18.13 7.76
N TRP A 14 -5.08 -17.24 7.40
CA TRP A 14 -5.98 -17.45 6.28
C TRP A 14 -5.19 -17.62 4.98
N ALA A 15 -4.19 -16.77 4.76
CA ALA A 15 -3.36 -16.87 3.56
C ALA A 15 -2.60 -18.18 3.48
N HIS A 16 -2.13 -18.68 4.62
CA HIS A 16 -1.52 -20.02 4.69
C HIS A 16 -2.51 -21.09 4.30
N GLN A 17 -3.69 -21.06 4.88
CA GLN A 17 -4.71 -22.07 4.65
C GLN A 17 -5.16 -22.12 3.19
N LYS A 18 -5.15 -20.98 2.52
CA LYS A 18 -5.56 -20.89 1.12
C LYS A 18 -4.43 -21.20 0.15
N GLY A 19 -3.24 -21.48 0.65
CA GLY A 19 -2.09 -21.77 -0.19
C GLY A 19 -1.47 -20.55 -0.84
N ILE A 20 -1.87 -19.37 -0.43
CA ILE A 20 -1.39 -18.13 -1.04
C ILE A 20 0.10 -17.93 -0.78
N LEU A 21 0.53 -18.21 0.45
CA LEU A 21 1.94 -17.99 0.81
C LEU A 21 2.85 -19.03 0.17
N ASP A 22 2.37 -20.27 0.01
CA ASP A 22 3.20 -21.33 -0.57
C ASP A 22 3.26 -21.27 -2.09
N ASN A 23 2.18 -20.79 -2.72
CA ASN A 23 2.06 -20.87 -4.18
C ASN A 23 2.05 -19.52 -4.87
N GLY A 24 1.84 -18.43 -4.12
CA GLY A 24 1.85 -17.10 -4.69
C GLY A 24 3.26 -16.55 -4.83
N THR A 25 3.38 -15.43 -5.52
CA THR A 25 4.66 -14.73 -5.65
C THR A 25 4.48 -13.28 -5.24
N PRO A 26 5.53 -12.64 -4.74
CA PRO A 26 5.44 -11.22 -4.39
C PRO A 26 4.99 -10.34 -5.56
N ARG A 27 5.44 -10.65 -6.77
CA ARG A 27 5.06 -9.88 -7.94
C ARG A 27 3.57 -10.00 -8.25
N ALA A 28 3.04 -11.21 -8.23
CA ALA A 28 1.62 -11.42 -8.47
C ALA A 28 0.79 -10.79 -7.35
N GLN A 29 1.27 -10.88 -6.12
CA GLN A 29 0.58 -10.28 -4.98
C GLN A 29 0.53 -8.75 -5.11
N ALA A 30 1.59 -8.13 -5.61
CA ALA A 30 1.59 -6.69 -5.86
C ALA A 30 0.54 -6.33 -6.91
N GLY A 31 0.37 -7.18 -7.92
CA GLY A 31 -0.69 -7.01 -8.90
C GLY A 31 -2.08 -7.03 -8.27
N LYS A 32 -2.25 -7.88 -7.27
CA LYS A 32 -3.51 -7.93 -6.53
C LYS A 32 -3.77 -6.63 -5.80
N THR A 33 -2.72 -6.05 -5.21
CA THR A 33 -2.86 -4.75 -4.55
C THR A 33 -3.33 -3.68 -5.55
N VAL A 34 -2.77 -3.70 -6.75
CA VAL A 34 -3.17 -2.74 -7.78
C VAL A 34 -4.66 -2.89 -8.14
N GLU A 35 -5.14 -4.14 -8.24
CA GLU A 35 -6.56 -4.39 -8.50
C GLU A 35 -7.44 -3.79 -7.41
N GLU A 36 -7.05 -4.00 -6.14
CA GLU A 36 -7.84 -3.48 -5.03
C GLU A 36 -7.81 -1.96 -4.96
N VAL A 37 -6.70 -1.34 -5.34
CA VAL A 37 -6.62 0.11 -5.42
C VAL A 37 -7.57 0.64 -6.49
N GLN A 38 -7.69 -0.04 -7.62
CA GLN A 38 -8.63 0.37 -8.65
C GLN A 38 -10.07 0.29 -8.14
N GLU A 39 -10.40 -0.74 -7.37
CA GLU A 39 -11.72 -0.85 -6.78
C GLU A 39 -12.00 0.29 -5.80
N LEU A 40 -10.98 0.71 -5.06
CA LEU A 40 -11.11 1.87 -4.18
C LEU A 40 -11.43 3.14 -4.99
N ILE A 41 -10.73 3.36 -6.09
CA ILE A 41 -10.95 4.51 -6.96
C ILE A 41 -12.39 4.51 -7.49
N ASP A 42 -12.83 3.35 -7.97
CA ASP A 42 -14.19 3.21 -8.49
C ASP A 42 -15.24 3.48 -7.42
N ALA A 43 -15.00 3.00 -6.21
CA ALA A 43 -15.91 3.22 -5.09
C ALA A 43 -15.98 4.70 -4.70
N ILE A 44 -14.84 5.39 -4.75
CA ILE A 44 -14.79 6.84 -4.49
C ILE A 44 -15.57 7.59 -5.57
N ASP A 45 -15.36 7.23 -6.83
CA ASP A 45 -16.02 7.90 -7.95
C ASP A 45 -17.54 7.73 -7.92
N THR A 46 -18.01 6.63 -7.37
CA THR A 46 -19.44 6.38 -7.22
C THR A 46 -19.98 6.78 -5.85
N ASN A 47 -19.10 7.32 -5.00
CA ASN A 47 -19.44 7.76 -3.65
C ASN A 47 -20.15 6.67 -2.83
N ASN A 48 -19.65 5.45 -2.92
CA ASN A 48 -20.24 4.29 -2.25
C ASN A 48 -19.42 3.96 -1.00
N LYS A 49 -19.91 4.39 0.16
CA LYS A 49 -19.18 4.23 1.43
C LYS A 49 -18.94 2.77 1.80
N ALA A 50 -19.91 1.90 1.54
CA ALA A 50 -19.75 0.50 1.87
C ALA A 50 -18.63 -0.13 1.04
N GLU A 51 -18.56 0.21 -0.24
CA GLU A 51 -17.50 -0.31 -1.10
C GLU A 51 -16.14 0.31 -0.80
N ILE A 52 -16.13 1.58 -0.36
CA ILE A 52 -14.88 2.20 0.08
C ILE A 52 -14.33 1.46 1.30
N GLU A 53 -15.20 1.14 2.26
CA GLU A 53 -14.78 0.37 3.44
C GLU A 53 -14.20 -0.97 3.05
N ASP A 54 -14.90 -1.70 2.18
CA ASP A 54 -14.42 -3.00 1.70
C ASP A 54 -13.06 -2.87 1.02
N ALA A 55 -12.94 -1.89 0.14
CA ALA A 55 -11.71 -1.70 -0.62
C ALA A 55 -10.52 -1.38 0.28
N LEU A 56 -10.71 -0.52 1.27
CA LEU A 56 -9.64 -0.20 2.21
C LEU A 56 -9.17 -1.44 2.97
N GLY A 57 -10.11 -2.24 3.43
CA GLY A 57 -9.77 -3.50 4.11
C GLY A 57 -9.05 -4.45 3.17
N ASP A 58 -9.53 -4.60 1.95
CA ASP A 58 -8.93 -5.52 0.99
C ASP A 58 -7.53 -5.09 0.59
N ILE A 59 -7.29 -3.78 0.45
CA ILE A 59 -5.94 -3.29 0.17
C ILE A 59 -5.00 -3.68 1.32
N LEU A 60 -5.43 -3.46 2.55
CA LEU A 60 -4.59 -3.79 3.70
C LEU A 60 -4.31 -5.28 3.78
N VAL A 61 -5.30 -6.13 3.47
CA VAL A 61 -5.10 -7.58 3.41
C VAL A 61 -3.98 -7.91 2.43
N THR A 62 -3.99 -7.31 1.24
CA THR A 62 -2.94 -7.60 0.24
C THR A 62 -1.56 -7.16 0.71
N ILE A 63 -1.48 -6.07 1.47
CA ILE A 63 -0.23 -5.55 1.99
C ILE A 63 0.31 -6.45 3.10
N ILE A 64 -0.56 -6.91 3.99
CA ILE A 64 -0.16 -7.85 5.04
C ILE A 64 0.45 -9.11 4.44
N ILE A 65 -0.20 -9.64 3.41
CA ILE A 65 0.28 -10.84 2.72
C ILE A 65 1.62 -10.57 2.05
N GLN A 66 1.77 -9.41 1.40
CA GLN A 66 3.03 -9.04 0.77
C GLN A 66 4.17 -9.02 1.79
N ALA A 67 3.95 -8.39 2.94
CA ALA A 67 4.96 -8.33 3.97
C ALA A 67 5.38 -9.74 4.42
N GLU A 68 4.41 -10.61 4.61
CA GLU A 68 4.69 -11.99 5.01
C GLU A 68 5.52 -12.71 3.94
N MET A 69 5.16 -12.54 2.67
CA MET A 69 5.92 -13.12 1.56
C MET A 69 7.37 -12.66 1.53
N GLN A 70 7.60 -11.41 1.95
CA GLN A 70 8.95 -10.82 1.95
C GLN A 70 9.74 -11.08 3.22
N GLY A 71 9.13 -11.76 4.19
CA GLY A 71 9.76 -11.98 5.48
C GLY A 71 9.93 -10.71 6.30
N LEU A 72 9.03 -9.75 6.10
CA LEU A 72 9.08 -8.46 6.78
C LEU A 72 7.92 -8.34 7.77
N GLU A 73 8.14 -7.56 8.82
CA GLU A 73 7.08 -7.21 9.76
C GLU A 73 6.49 -5.88 9.32
N LEU A 74 5.20 -5.89 8.98
CA LEU A 74 4.55 -4.71 8.44
C LEU A 74 4.61 -3.52 9.40
N ILE A 75 4.48 -3.77 10.71
CA ILE A 75 4.55 -2.69 11.71
C ILE A 75 5.91 -1.98 11.66
N LYS A 76 6.98 -2.72 11.41
CA LYS A 76 8.30 -2.11 11.29
C LYS A 76 8.44 -1.31 10.01
N CYS A 77 7.81 -1.77 8.95
CA CYS A 77 7.76 -1.02 7.69
C CYS A 77 7.04 0.32 7.92
N LEU A 78 5.93 0.27 8.64
CA LEU A 78 5.17 1.48 8.94
C LEU A 78 5.96 2.44 9.83
N GLU A 79 6.64 1.91 10.83
CA GLU A 79 7.45 2.74 11.72
C GLU A 79 8.57 3.43 10.96
N SER A 80 9.24 2.72 10.08
CA SER A 80 10.29 3.30 9.23
C SER A 80 9.72 4.42 8.37
N ALA A 81 8.56 4.19 7.77
CA ALA A 81 7.91 5.20 6.94
C ALA A 81 7.53 6.43 7.77
N TYR A 82 6.98 6.20 8.96
CA TYR A 82 6.58 7.31 9.82
C TYR A 82 7.79 8.15 10.23
N ASN A 83 8.91 7.51 10.57
CA ASN A 83 10.11 8.24 10.97
C ASN A 83 10.60 9.16 9.85
N VAL A 84 10.36 8.80 8.61
CA VAL A 84 10.69 9.67 7.47
C VAL A 84 9.68 10.80 7.33
N ILE A 85 8.39 10.46 7.30
CA ILE A 85 7.37 11.49 7.05
C ILE A 85 7.24 12.49 8.20
N ALA A 86 7.57 12.08 9.42
CA ALA A 86 7.49 12.98 10.57
C ALA A 86 8.40 14.19 10.45
N LYS A 87 9.47 14.06 9.66
CA LYS A 87 10.42 15.14 9.43
C LYS A 87 10.22 15.84 8.10
N ARG A 88 9.23 15.36 7.33
CA ARG A 88 9.02 15.85 5.96
C ARG A 88 8.30 17.19 5.98
N THR A 89 8.74 18.10 5.13
CA THR A 89 8.05 19.36 4.89
C THR A 89 7.49 19.34 3.47
N GLY A 90 6.47 20.13 3.25
CA GLY A 90 5.81 20.17 1.96
C GLY A 90 4.54 20.98 2.04
N LYS A 91 3.68 20.82 1.06
CA LYS A 91 2.41 21.54 1.01
C LYS A 91 1.39 20.75 0.21
N MET A 92 0.13 21.11 0.40
CA MET A 92 -0.95 20.52 -0.37
C MET A 92 -0.99 21.13 -1.77
N VAL A 93 -1.08 20.27 -2.78
CA VAL A 93 -1.21 20.67 -4.18
C VAL A 93 -2.20 19.72 -4.84
N ASP A 94 -3.27 20.28 -5.38
CA ASP A 94 -4.29 19.48 -6.10
C ASP A 94 -4.76 18.26 -5.32
N GLY A 95 -5.03 18.46 -4.03
CA GLY A 95 -5.60 17.40 -3.20
C GLY A 95 -4.60 16.41 -2.63
N GLN A 96 -3.30 16.61 -2.88
CA GLN A 96 -2.26 15.73 -2.38
C GLN A 96 -1.18 16.51 -1.65
N PHE A 97 -0.57 15.87 -0.66
CA PHE A 97 0.60 16.45 -0.01
C PHE A 97 1.81 16.21 -0.90
N VAL A 98 2.47 17.30 -1.30
CA VAL A 98 3.67 17.23 -2.14
C VAL A 98 4.85 17.66 -1.28
N LYS A 99 5.78 16.74 -1.10
CA LYS A 99 6.95 17.02 -0.25
C LYS A 99 7.92 17.94 -0.97
N ASP A 100 8.64 18.73 -0.18
CA ASP A 100 9.67 19.62 -0.70
C ASP A 100 10.79 18.78 -1.32
N LEU A 101 11.51 19.38 -2.28
CA LEU A 101 12.67 18.73 -2.86
C LEU A 101 13.74 18.56 -1.78
N ASP A 102 14.50 17.48 -1.90
CA ASP A 102 15.65 17.31 -1.01
C ASP A 102 16.71 18.35 -1.35
N PRO A 103 17.80 18.43 -0.57
CA PRO A 103 18.83 19.45 -0.81
C PRO A 103 19.42 19.41 -2.22
N THR A 104 19.37 18.28 -2.90
CA THR A 104 19.86 18.19 -4.26
C THR A 104 18.82 18.69 -5.27
N GLY A 105 17.57 18.75 -4.86
CA GLY A 105 16.50 19.21 -5.70
C GLY A 105 16.09 18.22 -6.77
N VAL A 106 16.47 16.97 -6.65
CA VAL A 106 16.26 15.99 -7.71
C VAL A 106 15.55 14.76 -7.25
N GLN A 107 16.03 14.14 -6.21
CA GLN A 107 15.66 12.79 -5.84
C GLN A 107 14.15 12.56 -5.70
N THR A 108 13.52 13.42 -4.95
CA THR A 108 12.10 13.25 -4.64
C THR A 108 11.22 13.30 -5.88
N VAL A 109 11.46 14.29 -6.73
CA VAL A 109 10.67 14.49 -7.93
C VAL A 109 10.88 13.31 -8.89
N THR A 110 12.12 12.91 -9.06
CA THR A 110 12.45 11.80 -9.94
C THR A 110 11.76 10.51 -9.51
N SER A 111 11.77 10.24 -8.23
CA SER A 111 11.13 9.02 -7.71
C SER A 111 9.64 9.02 -7.97
N PHE A 112 9.00 10.15 -7.78
CA PHE A 112 7.56 10.25 -7.99
C PHE A 112 7.20 10.05 -9.47
N VAL A 113 7.89 10.75 -10.35
CA VAL A 113 7.64 10.64 -11.78
C VAL A 113 7.89 9.22 -12.25
N LYS A 114 8.97 8.62 -11.80
CA LYS A 114 9.30 7.26 -12.17
C LYS A 114 8.22 6.28 -11.78
N PHE A 115 7.67 6.43 -10.59
CA PHE A 115 6.60 5.55 -10.13
C PHE A 115 5.38 5.68 -11.03
N ALA A 116 4.95 6.89 -11.31
CA ALA A 116 3.79 7.14 -12.14
C ALA A 116 3.95 6.56 -13.54
N THR A 117 5.13 6.74 -14.13
CA THR A 117 5.42 6.22 -15.45
C THR A 117 5.42 4.71 -15.45
N THR A 118 6.02 4.14 -14.44
CA THR A 118 6.11 2.69 -14.33
C THR A 118 4.75 2.03 -14.25
N SER A 119 3.82 2.63 -13.54
CA SER A 119 2.50 2.06 -13.42
C SER A 119 1.76 1.99 -14.75
N GLN A 120 2.22 2.72 -15.73
CA GLN A 120 1.61 2.69 -17.05
C GLN A 120 2.30 1.76 -18.02
N SER A 121 3.59 1.70 -17.96
CA SER A 121 4.36 1.06 -19.01
C SER A 121 4.91 -0.28 -18.65
N ARG A 122 5.07 -0.62 -17.36
CA ARG A 122 5.69 -1.80 -17.08
C ARG A 122 4.99 -2.63 -16.50
N THR A 123 4.93 -2.09 -16.56
CA THR A 123 4.78 -2.63 -16.12
C THR A 123 4.96 -2.92 -16.00
#